data_2185008f8c51f6d63a35ec8ad391e588
#
_entry.id   2185008f8c51f6d63a35ec8ad391e588
#
_cell.length_a   1.000
_cell.length_b   1.000
_cell.length_c   1.000
_cell.angle_alpha   90.00
_cell.angle_beta   90.00
_cell.angle_gamma   90.00
#
_symmetry.space_group_name_H-M   'P 1'
#
loop_
_entity.id
_entity.type
_entity.pdbx_description
1 polymer ?
#
loop_
_entity_poly.entity_id
_entity_poly.type
_entity_poly.pdbx_seq_one_letter_code
_entity_poly.pdbx_strand_id
1 'polypeptide(L)'
;QIEARDVVQVTAEVDGVASDVRFREGDRVGPGTVLLRIDPDRYRLEAERAEALLEQSKAEQDRAAADLRRREALAQNDLLSVEELTRSQGENARLGASVDVAKAALGIARQNLQRSEVRPQVAGVINTRTVDTGQFIRAGTVLATIVDSTRLRLRFRVSEAESLRADVGGSVTFRVAPLGPRDFTAQIYHVGKIADTTTRQVEVLAWVDSM
;
A
#
# COMPACT_ATOMS: atom_id res chain seq x y z
N GLN A 1 -11.59 3.45 -28.53
CA GLN A 1 -10.77 2.42 -27.89
C GLN A 1 -11.44 2.02 -26.58
N ILE A 2 -11.55 0.71 -26.32
CA ILE A 2 -12.04 0.20 -25.04
C ILE A 2 -10.83 -0.13 -24.21
N GLU A 3 -10.83 0.34 -22.98
CA GLU A 3 -9.75 0.13 -22.02
C GLU A 3 -10.34 -0.40 -20.72
N ALA A 4 -9.58 -1.22 -20.00
CA ALA A 4 -9.91 -1.53 -18.64
C ALA A 4 -9.91 -0.23 -17.80
N ARG A 5 -10.72 -0.19 -16.76
CA ARG A 5 -10.83 0.99 -15.89
C ARG A 5 -9.49 1.35 -15.29
N ASP A 6 -8.88 0.41 -14.64
CA ASP A 6 -7.64 0.62 -13.90
C ASP A 6 -6.63 -0.47 -14.22
N VAL A 7 -5.40 -0.06 -14.48
CA VAL A 7 -4.24 -0.92 -14.60
C VAL A 7 -3.34 -0.59 -13.43
N VAL A 8 -3.25 -1.50 -12.47
CA VAL A 8 -2.50 -1.31 -11.24
C VAL A 8 -1.25 -2.18 -11.25
N GLN A 9 -0.10 -1.56 -11.05
CA GLN A 9 1.16 -2.26 -10.88
C GLN A 9 1.33 -2.64 -9.41
N VAL A 10 1.57 -3.91 -9.15
CA VAL A 10 1.96 -4.42 -7.84
C VAL A 10 3.48 -4.40 -7.77
N THR A 11 4.03 -3.62 -6.85
CA THR A 11 5.47 -3.47 -6.65
C THR A 11 5.91 -4.07 -5.32
N ALA A 12 7.16 -4.54 -5.24
CA ALA A 12 7.78 -4.92 -3.99
C ALA A 12 8.03 -3.68 -3.11
N GLU A 13 7.72 -3.78 -1.83
CA GLU A 13 8.00 -2.72 -0.86
C GLU A 13 9.26 -2.98 -0.03
N VAL A 14 9.78 -4.21 -0.09
CA VAL A 14 11.00 -4.66 0.62
C VAL A 14 11.90 -5.47 -0.30
N ASP A 15 13.20 -5.55 0.05
CA ASP A 15 14.19 -6.33 -0.70
C ASP A 15 14.25 -7.78 -0.20
N GLY A 16 14.58 -8.71 -1.07
CA GLY A 16 14.83 -10.09 -0.69
C GLY A 16 14.56 -11.10 -1.79
N VAL A 17 14.63 -12.38 -1.48
CA VAL A 17 14.37 -13.45 -2.42
C VAL A 17 12.89 -13.81 -2.43
N ALA A 18 12.29 -13.93 -3.61
CA ALA A 18 10.91 -14.43 -3.76
C ALA A 18 10.87 -15.92 -3.36
N SER A 19 10.31 -16.22 -2.19
CA SER A 19 10.30 -17.60 -1.67
C SER A 19 9.09 -18.41 -2.12
N ASP A 20 7.96 -17.78 -2.38
CA ASP A 20 6.68 -18.46 -2.62
C ASP A 20 5.80 -17.60 -3.54
N VAL A 21 5.82 -17.86 -4.83
CA VAL A 21 5.02 -17.17 -5.85
C VAL A 21 3.76 -17.98 -6.14
N ARG A 22 2.58 -17.46 -5.77
CA ARG A 22 1.30 -18.17 -5.75
C ARG A 22 0.31 -17.71 -6.82
N PHE A 23 0.73 -16.96 -7.80
CA PHE A 23 -0.15 -16.44 -8.83
C PHE A 23 0.40 -16.69 -10.24
N ARG A 24 -0.49 -16.72 -11.20
CA ARG A 24 -0.21 -16.84 -12.63
C ARG A 24 -0.95 -15.77 -13.41
N GLU A 25 -0.51 -15.52 -14.62
CA GLU A 25 -1.25 -14.69 -15.57
C GLU A 25 -2.63 -15.28 -15.82
N GLY A 26 -3.66 -14.44 -15.83
CA GLY A 26 -5.05 -14.85 -15.94
C GLY A 26 -5.76 -15.14 -14.61
N ASP A 27 -5.04 -15.24 -13.48
CA ASP A 27 -5.66 -15.49 -12.19
C ASP A 27 -6.47 -14.27 -11.73
N ARG A 28 -7.64 -14.53 -11.13
CA ARG A 28 -8.44 -13.52 -10.44
C ARG A 28 -7.95 -13.36 -9.01
N VAL A 29 -7.64 -12.13 -8.64
CA VAL A 29 -7.14 -11.78 -7.32
C VAL A 29 -7.96 -10.66 -6.70
N GLY A 30 -7.96 -10.60 -5.37
CA GLY A 30 -8.65 -9.55 -4.62
C GLY A 30 -7.78 -9.02 -3.48
N PRO A 31 -8.20 -7.91 -2.85
CA PRO A 31 -7.53 -7.37 -1.69
C PRO A 31 -7.32 -8.43 -0.62
N GLY A 32 -6.10 -8.50 -0.06
CA GLY A 32 -5.75 -9.46 0.96
C GLY A 32 -5.25 -10.83 0.46
N THR A 33 -5.40 -11.17 -0.82
CA THR A 33 -4.78 -12.39 -1.39
C THR A 33 -3.27 -12.27 -1.37
N VAL A 34 -2.55 -13.26 -0.81
CA VAL A 34 -1.08 -13.28 -0.86
C VAL A 34 -0.63 -13.72 -2.25
N LEU A 35 0.01 -12.84 -2.99
CA LEU A 35 0.58 -13.14 -4.30
C LEU A 35 1.93 -13.83 -4.19
N LEU A 36 2.80 -13.29 -3.35
CA LEU A 36 4.12 -13.88 -3.11
C LEU A 36 4.67 -13.44 -1.75
N ARG A 37 5.71 -14.13 -1.29
CA ARG A 37 6.47 -13.81 -0.10
C ARG A 37 7.93 -13.51 -0.46
N ILE A 38 8.47 -12.45 0.16
CA ILE A 38 9.85 -11.99 -0.01
C ILE A 38 10.57 -12.24 1.31
N ASP A 39 11.45 -13.25 1.34
CA ASP A 39 12.35 -13.56 2.47
C ASP A 39 11.68 -13.45 3.87
N PRO A 40 10.53 -14.12 4.10
CA PRO A 40 9.70 -13.89 5.29
C PRO A 40 10.40 -14.28 6.58
N ASP A 41 11.32 -15.26 6.54
CA ASP A 41 12.02 -15.74 7.73
C ASP A 41 13.00 -14.68 8.25
N ARG A 42 13.71 -13.99 7.36
CA ARG A 42 14.57 -12.87 7.72
C ARG A 42 13.79 -11.77 8.43
N TYR A 43 12.68 -11.31 7.85
CA TYR A 43 11.88 -10.23 8.43
C TYR A 43 11.19 -10.65 9.73
N ARG A 44 10.83 -11.92 9.87
CA ARG A 44 10.31 -12.47 11.13
C ARG A 44 11.36 -12.38 12.24
N LEU A 45 12.58 -12.84 11.97
CA LEU A 45 13.68 -12.78 12.94
C LEU A 45 14.06 -11.33 13.31
N GLU A 46 14.00 -10.40 12.36
CA GLU A 46 14.21 -8.97 12.64
C GLU A 46 13.11 -8.42 13.58
N ALA A 47 11.85 -8.80 13.39
CA ALA A 47 10.75 -8.41 14.27
C ALA A 47 10.87 -9.04 15.67
N GLU A 48 11.19 -10.32 15.77
CA GLU A 48 11.44 -11.02 17.03
C GLU A 48 12.61 -10.39 17.82
N ARG A 49 13.70 -10.04 17.11
CA ARG A 49 14.83 -9.33 17.73
C ARG A 49 14.42 -7.95 18.28
N ALA A 50 13.66 -7.19 17.49
CA ALA A 50 13.19 -5.87 17.92
C ALA A 50 12.22 -5.97 19.12
N GLU A 51 11.39 -7.02 19.16
CA GLU A 51 10.48 -7.30 20.28
C GLU A 51 11.27 -7.63 21.57
N ALA A 52 12.31 -8.47 21.48
CA ALA A 52 13.17 -8.78 22.62
C ALA A 52 13.89 -7.54 23.16
N LEU A 53 14.35 -6.64 22.27
CA LEU A 53 14.97 -5.36 22.68
C LEU A 53 13.96 -4.43 23.38
N LEU A 54 12.71 -4.40 22.92
CA LEU A 54 11.66 -3.62 23.59
C LEU A 54 11.37 -4.18 24.99
N GLU A 55 11.27 -5.49 25.15
CA GLU A 55 11.06 -6.11 26.46
C GLU A 55 12.23 -5.87 27.41
N GLN A 56 13.48 -5.90 26.92
CA GLN A 56 14.64 -5.51 27.71
C GLN A 56 14.52 -4.05 28.18
N SER A 57 14.25 -3.11 27.26
CA SER A 57 14.14 -1.68 27.60
C SER A 57 13.03 -1.40 28.62
N LYS A 58 11.89 -2.10 28.50
CA LYS A 58 10.79 -2.02 29.47
C LYS A 58 11.22 -2.50 30.86
N ALA A 59 11.90 -3.65 30.94
CA ALA A 59 12.37 -4.19 32.21
C ALA A 59 13.38 -3.25 32.91
N GLU A 60 14.22 -2.54 32.15
CA GLU A 60 15.14 -1.53 32.67
C GLU A 60 14.38 -0.29 33.20
N GLN A 61 13.40 0.20 32.42
CA GLN A 61 12.55 1.33 32.83
C GLN A 61 11.71 0.98 34.07
N ASP A 62 11.13 -0.21 34.14
CA ASP A 62 10.33 -0.65 35.27
C ASP A 62 11.14 -0.68 36.58
N ARG A 63 12.41 -1.12 36.50
CA ARG A 63 13.34 -1.06 37.64
C ARG A 63 13.60 0.38 38.07
N ALA A 64 13.90 1.29 37.12
CA ALA A 64 14.14 2.68 37.43
C ALA A 64 12.88 3.37 37.97
N ALA A 65 11.71 3.07 37.46
CA ALA A 65 10.44 3.59 37.96
C ALA A 65 10.14 3.09 39.39
N ALA A 66 10.49 1.84 39.70
CA ALA A 66 10.35 1.31 41.05
C ALA A 66 11.37 1.96 42.02
N ASP A 67 12.59 2.22 41.58
CA ASP A 67 13.59 2.94 42.36
C ASP A 67 13.17 4.39 42.59
N LEU A 68 12.72 5.08 41.58
CA LEU A 68 12.21 6.45 41.70
C LEU A 68 11.09 6.55 42.73
N ARG A 69 10.08 5.64 42.67
CA ARG A 69 8.99 5.62 43.67
C ARG A 69 9.49 5.45 45.11
N ARG A 70 10.50 4.60 45.33
CA ARG A 70 11.13 4.45 46.66
C ARG A 70 11.82 5.73 47.10
N ARG A 71 12.55 6.42 46.18
CA ARG A 71 13.26 7.67 46.46
C ARG A 71 12.30 8.83 46.73
N GLU A 72 11.19 8.91 46.00
CA GLU A 72 10.12 9.88 46.24
C GLU A 72 9.55 9.74 47.68
N ALA A 73 9.30 8.49 48.11
CA ALA A 73 8.80 8.23 49.45
C ALA A 73 9.85 8.63 50.55
N LEU A 74 11.15 8.45 50.31
CA LEU A 74 12.19 8.89 51.20
C LEU A 74 12.32 10.42 51.24
N ALA A 75 12.21 11.08 50.08
CA ALA A 75 12.26 12.53 50.00
C ALA A 75 11.09 13.23 50.73
N GLN A 76 9.88 12.63 50.72
CA GLN A 76 8.72 13.10 51.48
C GLN A 76 8.98 13.13 53.00
N ASN A 77 9.93 12.37 53.49
CA ASN A 77 10.33 12.32 54.92
C ASN A 77 11.66 13.01 55.19
N ASP A 78 12.12 13.88 54.29
CA ASP A 78 13.40 14.59 54.37
C ASP A 78 14.64 13.67 54.50
N LEU A 79 14.54 12.42 54.01
CA LEU A 79 15.59 11.41 54.09
C LEU A 79 16.44 11.30 52.80
N LEU A 80 16.17 12.15 51.81
CA LEU A 80 16.86 12.15 50.51
C LEU A 80 17.12 13.59 50.04
N SER A 81 18.28 13.81 49.41
CA SER A 81 18.60 15.12 48.82
C SER A 81 17.80 15.38 47.55
N VAL A 82 17.50 16.66 47.28
CA VAL A 82 16.84 17.08 46.03
C VAL A 82 17.65 16.69 44.81
N GLU A 83 18.98 16.73 44.89
CA GLU A 83 19.86 16.35 43.79
C GLU A 83 19.73 14.85 43.45
N GLU A 84 19.67 13.97 44.44
CA GLU A 84 19.50 12.53 44.23
C GLU A 84 18.13 12.19 43.66
N LEU A 85 17.06 12.88 44.09
CA LEU A 85 15.72 12.72 43.52
C LEU A 85 15.72 13.16 42.07
N THR A 86 16.25 14.35 41.75
CA THR A 86 16.32 14.88 40.38
C THR A 86 17.14 13.95 39.46
N ARG A 87 18.23 13.36 39.94
CA ARG A 87 19.00 12.38 39.17
C ARG A 87 18.15 11.12 38.85
N SER A 88 17.44 10.61 39.83
CA SER A 88 16.56 9.43 39.63
C SER A 88 15.41 9.72 38.68
N GLN A 89 14.81 10.91 38.74
CA GLN A 89 13.79 11.35 37.78
C GLN A 89 14.35 11.42 36.33
N GLY A 90 15.56 12.01 36.20
CA GLY A 90 16.24 12.07 34.90
C GLY A 90 16.56 10.70 34.32
N GLU A 91 17.02 9.76 35.17
CA GLU A 91 17.28 8.38 34.70
C GLU A 91 16.02 7.66 34.31
N ASN A 92 14.93 7.76 35.06
CA ASN A 92 13.64 7.17 34.67
C ASN A 92 13.12 7.77 33.37
N ALA A 93 13.22 9.09 33.16
CA ALA A 93 12.84 9.75 31.92
C ALA A 93 13.70 9.27 30.72
N ARG A 94 15.01 9.13 30.91
CA ARG A 94 15.94 8.62 29.90
C ARG A 94 15.58 7.20 29.48
N LEU A 95 15.29 6.31 30.43
CA LEU A 95 14.91 4.95 30.15
C LEU A 95 13.51 4.85 29.51
N GLY A 96 12.57 5.74 29.86
CA GLY A 96 11.31 5.88 29.18
C GLY A 96 11.49 6.22 27.70
N ALA A 97 12.36 7.19 27.39
CA ALA A 97 12.70 7.50 25.99
C ALA A 97 13.34 6.31 25.25
N SER A 98 14.15 5.49 25.95
CA SER A 98 14.72 4.26 25.35
C SER A 98 13.63 3.24 24.99
N VAL A 99 12.60 3.10 25.81
CA VAL A 99 11.42 2.25 25.50
C VAL A 99 10.71 2.76 24.25
N ASP A 100 10.53 4.07 24.10
CA ASP A 100 9.86 4.63 22.92
C ASP A 100 10.65 4.38 21.64
N VAL A 101 11.98 4.49 21.69
CA VAL A 101 12.88 4.16 20.58
C VAL A 101 12.76 2.68 20.20
N ALA A 102 12.83 1.78 21.19
CA ALA A 102 12.69 0.34 20.94
C ALA A 102 11.32 -0.03 20.40
N LYS A 103 10.25 0.62 20.87
CA LYS A 103 8.88 0.46 20.37
C LYS A 103 8.75 0.88 18.92
N ALA A 104 9.37 2.02 18.55
CA ALA A 104 9.38 2.48 17.16
C ALA A 104 10.15 1.50 16.26
N ALA A 105 11.30 0.98 16.72
CA ALA A 105 12.07 -0.03 15.98
C ALA A 105 11.28 -1.31 15.74
N LEU A 106 10.54 -1.80 16.74
CA LEU A 106 9.62 -2.94 16.58
C LEU A 106 8.52 -2.63 15.56
N GLY A 107 7.97 -1.41 15.59
CA GLY A 107 6.96 -0.97 14.62
C GLY A 107 7.47 -1.09 13.18
N ILE A 108 8.68 -0.60 12.92
CA ILE A 108 9.32 -0.68 11.60
C ILE A 108 9.57 -2.15 11.20
N ALA A 109 10.10 -2.97 12.10
CA ALA A 109 10.37 -4.37 11.80
C ALA A 109 9.09 -5.17 11.49
N ARG A 110 8.01 -4.95 12.24
CA ARG A 110 6.69 -5.55 11.98
C ARG A 110 6.09 -5.08 10.65
N GLN A 111 6.25 -3.82 10.30
CA GLN A 111 5.82 -3.28 9.02
C GLN A 111 6.58 -3.94 7.86
N ASN A 112 7.89 -4.11 7.97
CA ASN A 112 8.69 -4.79 6.95
C ASN A 112 8.28 -6.27 6.81
N LEU A 113 8.00 -6.97 7.91
CA LEU A 113 7.47 -8.33 7.90
C LEU A 113 6.11 -8.37 7.16
N GLN A 114 5.21 -7.43 7.44
CA GLN A 114 3.93 -7.35 6.74
C GLN A 114 4.11 -7.08 5.24
N ARG A 115 5.04 -6.21 4.86
CA ARG A 115 5.36 -5.86 3.47
C ARG A 115 6.09 -6.98 2.73
N SER A 116 6.70 -7.92 3.46
CA SER A 116 7.28 -9.12 2.86
C SER A 116 6.22 -10.07 2.28
N GLU A 117 4.96 -9.97 2.71
CA GLU A 117 3.83 -10.59 2.06
C GLU A 117 3.19 -9.61 1.08
N VAL A 118 3.47 -9.79 -0.20
CA VAL A 118 2.92 -8.92 -1.24
C VAL A 118 1.46 -9.26 -1.49
N ARG A 119 0.59 -8.26 -1.33
CA ARG A 119 -0.84 -8.39 -1.51
C ARG A 119 -1.36 -7.28 -2.43
N PRO A 120 -2.29 -7.56 -3.35
CA PRO A 120 -2.90 -6.52 -4.17
C PRO A 120 -3.82 -5.65 -3.32
N GLN A 121 -3.89 -4.38 -3.66
CA GLN A 121 -4.82 -3.43 -3.04
C GLN A 121 -6.17 -3.37 -3.75
N VAL A 122 -6.24 -3.89 -4.99
CA VAL A 122 -7.43 -3.89 -5.84
C VAL A 122 -7.78 -5.30 -6.28
N ALA A 123 -9.05 -5.53 -6.56
CA ALA A 123 -9.51 -6.73 -7.22
C ALA A 123 -9.30 -6.63 -8.74
N GLY A 124 -9.01 -7.74 -9.40
CA GLY A 124 -8.82 -7.77 -10.84
C GLY A 124 -8.24 -9.09 -11.34
N VAL A 125 -7.78 -9.08 -12.57
CA VAL A 125 -7.12 -10.20 -13.23
C VAL A 125 -5.64 -9.86 -13.41
N ILE A 126 -4.75 -10.80 -13.09
CA ILE A 126 -3.32 -10.67 -13.36
C ILE A 126 -3.10 -10.65 -14.87
N ASN A 127 -2.61 -9.55 -15.40
CA ASN A 127 -2.29 -9.41 -16.83
C ASN A 127 -0.86 -9.85 -17.15
N THR A 128 0.10 -9.49 -16.30
CA THR A 128 1.51 -9.87 -16.47
C THR A 128 2.12 -10.28 -15.15
N ARG A 129 3.02 -11.25 -15.19
CA ARG A 129 3.88 -11.68 -14.09
C ARG A 129 5.33 -11.47 -14.49
N THR A 130 6.08 -10.72 -13.68
CA THR A 130 7.49 -10.38 -13.95
C THR A 130 8.46 -10.94 -12.91
N VAL A 131 8.00 -11.85 -12.06
CA VAL A 131 8.78 -12.43 -10.97
C VAL A 131 8.71 -13.95 -10.98
N ASP A 132 9.85 -14.59 -10.70
CA ASP A 132 9.96 -16.03 -10.52
C ASP A 132 10.41 -16.40 -9.11
N THR A 133 10.05 -17.61 -8.67
CA THR A 133 10.49 -18.15 -7.38
C THR A 133 12.02 -18.29 -7.38
N GLY A 134 12.67 -17.85 -6.32
CA GLY A 134 14.12 -17.82 -6.17
C GLY A 134 14.79 -16.57 -6.73
N GLN A 135 14.04 -15.67 -7.39
CA GLN A 135 14.57 -14.41 -7.88
C GLN A 135 14.79 -13.42 -6.73
N PHE A 136 15.93 -12.71 -6.76
CA PHE A 136 16.15 -11.59 -5.86
C PHE A 136 15.41 -10.35 -6.36
N ILE A 137 14.62 -9.75 -5.48
CA ILE A 137 13.75 -8.58 -5.76
C ILE A 137 14.28 -7.40 -4.97
N ARG A 138 14.24 -6.21 -5.57
CA ARG A 138 14.49 -4.95 -4.91
C ARG A 138 13.19 -4.20 -4.67
N ALA A 139 13.13 -3.40 -3.62
CA ALA A 139 12.01 -2.49 -3.39
C ALA A 139 11.79 -1.58 -4.62
N GLY A 140 10.53 -1.38 -5.00
CA GLY A 140 10.15 -0.66 -6.22
C GLY A 140 10.07 -1.52 -7.49
N THR A 141 10.54 -2.78 -7.47
CA THR A 141 10.40 -3.69 -8.63
C THR A 141 8.93 -4.03 -8.86
N VAL A 142 8.47 -3.90 -10.11
CA VAL A 142 7.13 -4.34 -10.51
C VAL A 142 7.10 -5.85 -10.56
N LEU A 143 6.14 -6.47 -9.90
CA LEU A 143 5.99 -7.92 -9.74
C LEU A 143 4.86 -8.48 -10.58
N ALA A 144 3.78 -7.71 -10.71
CA ALA A 144 2.61 -8.05 -11.48
C ALA A 144 1.87 -6.78 -11.94
N THR A 145 1.12 -6.92 -13.00
CA THR A 145 0.14 -5.92 -13.42
C THR A 145 -1.26 -6.51 -13.27
N ILE A 146 -2.13 -5.82 -12.53
CA ILE A 146 -3.53 -6.21 -12.32
C ILE A 146 -4.40 -5.29 -13.15
N VAL A 147 -5.36 -5.86 -13.85
CA VAL A 147 -6.35 -5.15 -14.65
C VAL A 147 -7.71 -5.34 -14.02
N ASP A 148 -8.35 -4.25 -13.62
CA ASP A 148 -9.77 -4.28 -13.23
C ASP A 148 -10.64 -4.33 -14.48
N SER A 149 -11.14 -5.54 -14.78
CA SER A 149 -12.03 -5.77 -15.89
C SER A 149 -13.53 -5.66 -15.51
N THR A 150 -13.85 -5.29 -14.28
CA THR A 150 -15.25 -5.20 -13.82
C THR A 150 -15.97 -4.00 -14.41
N ARG A 151 -15.23 -2.97 -14.79
CA ARG A 151 -15.74 -1.82 -15.50
C ARG A 151 -14.82 -1.48 -16.67
N LEU A 152 -15.38 -1.35 -17.83
CA LEU A 152 -14.69 -0.95 -19.04
C LEU A 152 -14.94 0.53 -19.30
N ARG A 153 -13.89 1.21 -19.75
CA ARG A 153 -13.94 2.61 -20.17
C ARG A 153 -13.83 2.68 -21.68
N LEU A 154 -14.79 3.36 -22.29
CA LEU A 154 -14.72 3.75 -23.69
C LEU A 154 -14.03 5.11 -23.79
N ARG A 155 -12.90 5.16 -24.50
CA ARG A 155 -12.21 6.40 -24.86
C ARG A 155 -12.42 6.63 -26.34
N PHE A 156 -12.94 7.79 -26.70
CA PHE A 156 -13.11 8.18 -28.10
C PHE A 156 -12.89 9.68 -28.27
N ARG A 157 -12.69 10.10 -29.50
CA ARG A 157 -12.47 11.49 -29.84
C ARG A 157 -13.58 11.96 -30.75
N VAL A 158 -14.04 13.16 -30.52
CA VAL A 158 -15.08 13.84 -31.31
C VAL A 158 -14.53 15.18 -31.82
N SER A 159 -15.11 15.70 -32.88
CA SER A 159 -14.78 17.06 -33.34
C SER A 159 -15.23 18.10 -32.30
N GLU A 160 -14.63 19.29 -32.33
CA GLU A 160 -15.00 20.40 -31.46
C GLU A 160 -16.50 20.75 -31.56
N ALA A 161 -17.06 20.70 -32.77
CA ALA A 161 -18.47 20.96 -32.98
C ALA A 161 -19.41 19.87 -32.39
N GLU A 162 -18.98 18.62 -32.38
CA GLU A 162 -19.72 17.52 -31.77
C GLU A 162 -19.57 17.49 -30.25
N SER A 163 -18.46 17.96 -29.72
CA SER A 163 -18.21 18.04 -28.28
C SER A 163 -19.21 18.95 -27.55
N LEU A 164 -19.73 19.95 -28.24
CA LEU A 164 -20.80 20.84 -27.72
C LEU A 164 -22.13 20.13 -27.49
N ARG A 165 -22.31 18.94 -28.09
CA ARG A 165 -23.53 18.10 -27.93
C ARG A 165 -23.27 16.91 -26.98
N ALA A 166 -22.04 16.71 -26.57
CA ALA A 166 -21.64 15.63 -25.68
C ALA A 166 -21.72 16.09 -24.23
N ASP A 167 -22.84 15.86 -23.58
CA ASP A 167 -23.04 16.22 -22.18
C ASP A 167 -22.60 15.09 -21.25
N VAL A 168 -22.07 15.44 -20.09
CA VAL A 168 -21.82 14.49 -18.99
C VAL A 168 -23.15 13.90 -18.54
N GLY A 169 -23.24 12.57 -18.47
CA GLY A 169 -24.47 11.84 -18.20
C GLY A 169 -25.21 11.39 -19.49
N GLY A 170 -24.78 11.89 -20.65
CA GLY A 170 -25.31 11.43 -21.93
C GLY A 170 -24.91 10.00 -22.26
N SER A 171 -25.69 9.33 -23.07
CA SER A 171 -25.47 7.95 -23.55
C SER A 171 -24.86 7.94 -24.94
N VAL A 172 -23.88 7.08 -25.15
CA VAL A 172 -23.29 6.84 -26.46
C VAL A 172 -23.40 5.37 -26.82
N THR A 173 -23.81 5.09 -28.05
CA THR A 173 -23.87 3.73 -28.60
C THR A 173 -22.63 3.49 -29.47
N PHE A 174 -22.03 2.32 -29.33
CA PHE A 174 -20.86 1.94 -30.10
C PHE A 174 -20.86 0.46 -30.43
N ARG A 175 -20.08 0.07 -31.44
CA ARG A 175 -19.88 -1.32 -31.87
C ARG A 175 -18.43 -1.74 -31.75
N VAL A 176 -18.24 -3.01 -31.42
CA VAL A 176 -16.89 -3.61 -31.32
C VAL A 176 -16.77 -4.64 -32.43
N ALA A 177 -15.98 -4.35 -33.44
CA ALA A 177 -15.87 -5.19 -34.66
C ALA A 177 -15.65 -6.69 -34.38
N PRO A 178 -14.78 -7.12 -33.42
CA PRO A 178 -14.57 -8.53 -33.12
C PRO A 178 -15.76 -9.23 -32.45
N LEU A 179 -16.69 -8.48 -31.85
CA LEU A 179 -17.88 -9.04 -31.14
C LEU A 179 -19.13 -9.12 -32.00
N GLY A 180 -19.02 -8.84 -33.30
CA GLY A 180 -20.12 -8.88 -34.25
C GLY A 180 -21.04 -7.65 -34.21
N PRO A 181 -22.23 -7.69 -34.82
CA PRO A 181 -23.12 -6.53 -35.02
C PRO A 181 -23.93 -6.19 -33.74
N ARG A 182 -23.36 -6.28 -32.58
CA ARG A 182 -24.02 -5.91 -31.33
C ARG A 182 -23.74 -4.45 -30.98
N ASP A 183 -24.79 -3.74 -30.58
CA ASP A 183 -24.69 -2.39 -30.06
C ASP A 183 -24.46 -2.44 -28.55
N PHE A 184 -23.47 -1.72 -28.10
CA PHE A 184 -23.13 -1.52 -26.68
C PHE A 184 -23.40 -0.07 -26.31
N THR A 185 -23.78 0.15 -25.06
CA THR A 185 -24.05 1.49 -24.51
C THR A 185 -23.03 1.87 -23.48
N ALA A 186 -22.62 3.14 -23.49
CA ALA A 186 -21.75 3.71 -22.50
C ALA A 186 -22.25 5.08 -22.04
N GLN A 187 -22.10 5.38 -20.76
CA GLN A 187 -22.50 6.64 -20.17
C GLN A 187 -21.30 7.59 -20.09
N ILE A 188 -21.41 8.78 -20.70
CA ILE A 188 -20.37 9.80 -20.70
C ILE A 188 -20.18 10.34 -19.28
N TYR A 189 -18.97 10.27 -18.75
CA TYR A 189 -18.63 10.86 -17.44
C TYR A 189 -17.63 12.00 -17.55
N HIS A 190 -16.95 12.15 -18.69
CA HIS A 190 -15.99 13.23 -18.89
C HIS A 190 -15.95 13.66 -20.36
N VAL A 191 -15.99 14.95 -20.60
CA VAL A 191 -15.76 15.59 -21.89
C VAL A 191 -14.59 16.56 -21.70
N GLY A 192 -13.53 16.39 -22.48
CA GLY A 192 -12.36 17.26 -22.46
C GLY A 192 -12.75 18.70 -22.77
N LYS A 193 -12.15 19.64 -22.07
CA LYS A 193 -12.38 21.09 -22.28
C LYS A 193 -11.42 21.72 -23.28
N ILE A 194 -10.40 20.98 -23.69
CA ILE A 194 -9.36 21.45 -24.59
C ILE A 194 -9.30 20.51 -25.78
N ALA A 195 -9.43 21.07 -26.99
CA ALA A 195 -9.20 20.33 -28.21
C ALA A 195 -7.68 20.15 -28.44
N ASP A 196 -7.29 19.00 -28.93
CA ASP A 196 -5.93 18.77 -29.41
C ASP A 196 -5.61 19.76 -30.54
N THR A 197 -4.52 20.48 -30.41
CA THR A 197 -4.17 21.57 -31.34
C THR A 197 -3.88 21.11 -32.77
N THR A 198 -3.50 19.83 -32.92
CA THR A 198 -3.15 19.23 -34.21
C THR A 198 -4.36 18.63 -34.92
N THR A 199 -5.18 17.87 -34.14
CA THR A 199 -6.32 17.11 -34.69
C THR A 199 -7.64 17.84 -34.56
N ARG A 200 -7.73 18.91 -33.76
CA ARG A 200 -8.97 19.63 -33.39
C ARG A 200 -10.05 18.71 -32.82
N GLN A 201 -9.62 17.68 -32.12
CA GLN A 201 -10.52 16.70 -31.50
C GLN A 201 -10.51 16.85 -29.99
N VAL A 202 -11.66 16.64 -29.38
CA VAL A 202 -11.88 16.60 -27.94
C VAL A 202 -11.98 15.16 -27.49
N GLU A 203 -11.27 14.81 -26.41
CA GLU A 203 -11.36 13.48 -25.82
C GLU A 203 -12.63 13.34 -24.98
N VAL A 204 -13.36 12.25 -25.18
CA VAL A 204 -14.55 11.90 -24.39
C VAL A 204 -14.34 10.53 -23.76
N LEU A 205 -14.69 10.44 -22.47
CA LEU A 205 -14.61 9.21 -21.69
C LEU A 205 -16.02 8.80 -21.22
N ALA A 206 -16.34 7.52 -21.42
CA ALA A 206 -17.61 6.97 -21.01
C ALA A 206 -17.44 5.61 -20.31
N TRP A 207 -18.28 5.32 -19.33
CA TRP A 207 -18.36 3.99 -18.71
C TRP A 207 -19.24 3.08 -19.57
N VAL A 208 -18.74 1.88 -19.86
CA VAL A 208 -19.52 0.86 -20.55
C VAL A 208 -20.47 0.21 -19.55
N ASP A 209 -21.76 0.19 -19.84
CA ASP A 209 -22.79 -0.27 -18.90
C ASP A 209 -22.73 -1.79 -18.66
N SER A 210 -22.50 -2.60 -19.67
CA SER A 210 -22.23 -4.04 -19.62
C SER A 210 -21.82 -4.57 -20.99
N MET A 211 -20.95 -5.54 -21.05
CA MET A 211 -20.73 -6.35 -22.25
C MET A 211 -21.39 -7.71 -22.14
#